data_465502136bc39d912f1defda7af01693
#
_entry.id   465502136bc39d912f1defda7af01693
#
_cell.length_a   1.000
_cell.length_b   1.000
_cell.length_c   1.000
_cell.angle_alpha   90.00
_cell.angle_beta   90.00
_cell.angle_gamma   90.00
#
_symmetry.space_group_name_H-M   'P 1'
#
loop_
_entity.id
_entity.type
_entity.pdbx_description
1 polymer ?
#
loop_
_entity_poly.entity_id
_entity_poly.type
_entity_poly.pdbx_seq_one_letter_code
_entity_poly.pdbx_strand_id
1 'polypeptide(L)'
;MNDGNDHRDSVDDLATALGHRFRRPELLTEALTHASAATRPVRGGEFSNERLEFLGDRVLALVIAEMLFETFGRETEGALARRLAALTRKEALAEVGTALDLGRHLQMSRSEADTGGRSHPGMVADACEAVIGALYLDGGLDVAAQFIRRCWAPLIGADSNPPQDAKTALQEWAQARGLPLPAYRVLDTQGPAHSPVFAIEVRVEGAEPATGRGRSKRAAEQEAAATLLKAVRSTAP
;
A
#
# COMPACT_ATOMS: atom_id res chain seq x y z
N MET A 1 -26.03 -17.05 24.42
CA MET A 1 -25.13 -16.42 25.40
C MET A 1 -23.72 -17.00 25.31
N ASN A 2 -23.05 -16.86 24.18
CA ASN A 2 -21.66 -17.35 24.02
C ASN A 2 -20.77 -16.41 23.16
N ASP A 3 -21.34 -15.32 22.61
CA ASP A 3 -20.59 -14.45 21.67
C ASP A 3 -19.42 -13.68 22.30
N GLY A 4 -19.48 -13.44 23.61
CA GLY A 4 -18.43 -12.67 24.30
C GLY A 4 -17.14 -13.45 24.59
N ASN A 5 -17.20 -14.77 24.67
CA ASN A 5 -16.03 -15.61 24.96
C ASN A 5 -15.26 -15.94 23.67
N ASP A 6 -15.98 -16.21 22.61
CA ASP A 6 -15.41 -16.55 21.28
C ASP A 6 -14.63 -15.36 20.68
N HIS A 7 -15.07 -14.14 20.98
CA HIS A 7 -14.40 -12.92 20.52
C HIS A 7 -13.12 -12.61 21.30
N ARG A 8 -13.06 -12.87 22.60
CA ARG A 8 -11.85 -12.70 23.43
C ARG A 8 -10.78 -13.69 23.01
N ASP A 9 -11.13 -14.96 22.83
CA ASP A 9 -10.20 -16.00 22.41
C ASP A 9 -9.62 -15.65 21.02
N SER A 10 -10.41 -15.07 20.11
CA SER A 10 -9.97 -14.60 18.80
C SER A 10 -9.00 -13.41 18.86
N VAL A 11 -9.15 -12.48 19.79
CA VAL A 11 -8.26 -11.32 19.97
C VAL A 11 -6.93 -11.74 20.61
N ASP A 12 -6.96 -12.70 21.52
CA ASP A 12 -5.76 -13.25 22.15
C ASP A 12 -4.91 -14.07 21.15
N ASP A 13 -5.57 -14.81 20.24
CA ASP A 13 -4.90 -15.50 19.14
C ASP A 13 -4.20 -14.50 18.20
N LEU A 14 -4.86 -13.40 17.86
CA LEU A 14 -4.26 -12.35 17.04
C LEU A 14 -3.09 -11.67 17.77
N ALA A 15 -3.21 -11.35 19.05
CA ALA A 15 -2.13 -10.77 19.85
C ALA A 15 -0.87 -11.66 19.82
N THR A 16 -1.06 -12.98 19.85
CA THR A 16 0.01 -13.97 19.72
C THR A 16 0.66 -13.91 18.31
N ALA A 17 -0.14 -13.82 17.24
CA ALA A 17 0.35 -13.67 15.87
C ALA A 17 1.09 -12.34 15.66
N LEU A 18 0.62 -11.27 16.31
CA LEU A 18 1.29 -9.96 16.32
C LEU A 18 2.62 -9.98 17.09
N GLY A 19 2.84 -10.98 17.97
CA GLY A 19 4.04 -11.11 18.80
C GLY A 19 4.09 -10.11 19.96
N HIS A 20 2.94 -9.58 20.37
CA HIS A 20 2.85 -8.59 21.44
C HIS A 20 1.65 -8.85 22.35
N ARG A 21 1.89 -8.90 23.66
CA ARG A 21 0.84 -8.95 24.65
C ARG A 21 0.45 -7.53 25.06
N PHE A 22 -0.73 -7.10 24.64
CA PHE A 22 -1.22 -5.75 24.96
C PHE A 22 -1.46 -5.56 26.45
N ARG A 23 -0.93 -4.47 27.00
CA ARG A 23 -1.23 -3.97 28.35
C ARG A 23 -2.60 -3.26 28.36
N ARG A 24 -2.99 -2.71 27.21
CA ARG A 24 -4.26 -2.03 26.94
C ARG A 24 -4.99 -2.74 25.79
N PRO A 25 -5.66 -3.89 26.05
CA PRO A 25 -6.31 -4.68 24.99
C PRO A 25 -7.40 -3.90 24.22
N GLU A 26 -7.94 -2.84 24.83
CA GLU A 26 -8.87 -1.93 24.16
C GLU A 26 -8.27 -1.26 22.91
N LEU A 27 -6.97 -1.03 22.85
CA LEU A 27 -6.31 -0.48 21.66
C LEU A 27 -6.39 -1.44 20.46
N LEU A 28 -6.20 -2.74 20.69
CA LEU A 28 -6.35 -3.72 19.62
C LEU A 28 -7.81 -3.85 19.18
N THR A 29 -8.74 -3.80 20.13
CA THR A 29 -10.19 -3.79 19.81
C THR A 29 -10.56 -2.57 18.98
N GLU A 30 -10.07 -1.38 19.34
CA GLU A 30 -10.27 -0.14 18.59
C GLU A 30 -9.68 -0.24 17.18
N ALA A 31 -8.45 -0.76 17.04
CA ALA A 31 -7.79 -0.95 15.74
C ALA A 31 -8.56 -1.88 14.79
N LEU A 32 -9.29 -2.83 15.33
CA LEU A 32 -10.12 -3.78 14.57
C LEU A 32 -11.57 -3.31 14.38
N THR A 33 -11.95 -2.15 14.89
CA THR A 33 -13.33 -1.62 14.80
C THR A 33 -13.43 -0.64 13.62
N HIS A 34 -14.08 -1.08 12.54
CA HIS A 34 -14.38 -0.23 11.39
C HIS A 34 -15.43 0.83 11.75
N ALA A 35 -15.37 2.00 11.11
CA ALA A 35 -16.29 3.12 11.35
C ALA A 35 -17.78 2.73 11.29
N SER A 36 -18.15 1.75 10.46
CA SER A 36 -19.54 1.26 10.37
C SER A 36 -20.06 0.57 11.63
N ALA A 37 -19.18 0.09 12.51
CA ALA A 37 -19.53 -0.51 13.81
C ALA A 37 -19.20 0.44 14.98
N ALA A 38 -18.71 1.64 14.69
CA ALA A 38 -18.30 2.59 15.72
C ALA A 38 -19.47 2.93 16.65
N THR A 39 -19.26 2.76 17.95
CA THR A 39 -20.17 3.23 18.97
C THR A 39 -19.72 4.59 19.46
N ARG A 40 -20.64 5.56 19.55
CA ARG A 40 -20.33 6.87 20.14
C ARG A 40 -20.09 6.70 21.64
N PRO A 41 -18.89 6.92 22.15
CA PRO A 41 -18.68 6.94 23.58
C PRO A 41 -19.40 8.13 24.20
N VAL A 42 -19.85 7.97 25.42
CA VAL A 42 -20.58 8.99 26.20
C VAL A 42 -19.72 10.27 26.47
N ARG A 43 -18.44 10.25 26.16
CA ARG A 43 -17.51 11.38 26.26
C ARG A 43 -16.54 11.42 25.05
N GLY A 44 -16.97 12.11 24.00
CA GLY A 44 -16.11 12.78 23.03
C GLY A 44 -15.12 11.91 22.22
N GLY A 45 -15.57 11.37 21.11
CA GLY A 45 -14.80 10.71 20.10
C GLY A 45 -15.51 9.47 19.54
N GLU A 46 -15.33 9.15 18.27
CA GLU A 46 -15.81 7.87 17.70
C GLU A 46 -14.80 6.79 18.06
N PHE A 47 -15.27 5.65 18.56
CA PHE A 47 -14.46 4.49 18.80
C PHE A 47 -14.35 3.70 17.48
N SER A 48 -13.40 4.09 16.64
CA SER A 48 -13.10 3.47 15.34
C SER A 48 -11.61 3.45 15.10
N ASN A 49 -11.18 2.66 14.12
CA ASN A 49 -9.77 2.51 13.77
C ASN A 49 -9.12 3.74 13.12
N GLU A 50 -9.89 4.73 12.63
CA GLU A 50 -9.39 5.85 11.81
C GLU A 50 -8.26 6.65 12.47
N ARG A 51 -8.32 6.89 13.77
CA ARG A 51 -7.27 7.63 14.48
C ARG A 51 -5.98 6.81 14.65
N LEU A 52 -6.14 5.51 14.86
CA LEU A 52 -5.02 4.57 14.95
C LEU A 52 -4.40 4.33 13.57
N GLU A 53 -5.20 4.24 12.51
CA GLU A 53 -4.78 4.21 11.11
C GLU A 53 -3.89 5.42 10.78
N PHE A 54 -4.39 6.64 11.08
CA PHE A 54 -3.61 7.87 10.87
C PHE A 54 -2.23 7.83 11.55
N LEU A 55 -2.15 7.32 12.78
CA LEU A 55 -0.90 7.21 13.52
C LEU A 55 -0.02 6.10 12.95
N GLY A 56 -0.64 4.94 12.67
CA GLY A 56 0.06 3.75 12.18
C GLY A 56 0.74 3.96 10.83
N ASP A 57 0.11 4.68 9.90
CA ASP A 57 0.71 5.07 8.63
C ASP A 57 2.04 5.83 8.84
N ARG A 58 2.11 6.77 9.79
CA ARG A 58 3.34 7.52 10.10
C ARG A 58 4.42 6.65 10.72
N VAL A 59 4.03 5.73 11.60
CA VAL A 59 4.97 4.77 12.22
C VAL A 59 5.50 3.79 11.17
N LEU A 60 4.63 3.27 10.31
CA LEU A 60 5.01 2.41 9.19
C LEU A 60 6.01 3.11 8.28
N ALA A 61 5.67 4.31 7.81
CA ALA A 61 6.52 5.08 6.91
C ALA A 61 7.91 5.32 7.50
N LEU A 62 8.01 5.65 8.80
CA LEU A 62 9.27 5.86 9.50
C LEU A 62 10.13 4.58 9.51
N VAL A 63 9.56 3.46 9.93
CA VAL A 63 10.30 2.20 10.06
C VAL A 63 10.70 1.65 8.69
N ILE A 64 9.81 1.73 7.69
CA ILE A 64 10.16 1.31 6.32
C ILE A 64 11.26 2.21 5.75
N ALA A 65 11.22 3.53 5.98
CA ALA A 65 12.28 4.43 5.53
C ALA A 65 13.64 4.06 6.13
N GLU A 66 13.69 3.73 7.42
CA GLU A 66 14.89 3.25 8.11
C GLU A 66 15.40 1.94 7.49
N MET A 67 14.51 0.93 7.31
CA MET A 67 14.87 -0.34 6.68
C MET A 67 15.43 -0.16 5.25
N LEU A 68 14.84 0.71 4.47
CA LEU A 68 15.28 1.03 3.12
C LEU A 68 16.65 1.73 3.12
N PHE A 69 16.86 2.69 4.04
CA PHE A 69 18.12 3.40 4.18
C PHE A 69 19.25 2.43 4.56
N GLU A 70 18.99 1.48 5.46
CA GLU A 70 19.95 0.44 5.86
C GLU A 70 20.25 -0.54 4.71
N THR A 71 19.21 -0.96 3.97
CA THR A 71 19.33 -1.99 2.93
C THR A 71 19.94 -1.46 1.64
N PHE A 72 19.55 -0.24 1.24
CA PHE A 72 19.90 0.36 -0.05
C PHE A 72 20.78 1.62 0.10
N GLY A 73 21.81 1.56 0.93
CA GLY A 73 22.66 2.69 1.29
C GLY A 73 23.41 3.38 0.15
N ARG A 74 23.33 2.87 -1.10
CA ARG A 74 23.91 3.49 -2.32
C ARG A 74 22.85 4.09 -3.24
N GLU A 75 21.57 3.92 -2.94
CA GLU A 75 20.50 4.47 -3.76
C GLU A 75 20.27 5.96 -3.46
N THR A 76 19.79 6.67 -4.47
CA THR A 76 19.42 8.09 -4.33
C THR A 76 18.13 8.23 -3.51
N GLU A 77 17.91 9.42 -2.92
CA GLU A 77 16.67 9.76 -2.21
C GLU A 77 15.43 9.44 -3.05
N GLY A 78 15.41 9.82 -4.33
CA GLY A 78 14.29 9.54 -5.23
C GLY A 78 14.04 8.04 -5.45
N ALA A 79 15.07 7.18 -5.41
CA ALA A 79 14.92 5.73 -5.46
C ALA A 79 14.32 5.19 -4.16
N LEU A 80 14.81 5.64 -3.01
CA LEU A 80 14.28 5.27 -1.69
C LEU A 80 12.82 5.72 -1.53
N ALA A 81 12.47 6.93 -1.99
CA ALA A 81 11.10 7.43 -1.95
C ALA A 81 10.13 6.57 -2.78
N ARG A 82 10.56 6.10 -3.96
CA ARG A 82 9.75 5.18 -4.78
C ARG A 82 9.53 3.82 -4.10
N ARG A 83 10.56 3.28 -3.46
CA ARG A 83 10.45 2.04 -2.67
C ARG A 83 9.50 2.22 -1.50
N LEU A 84 9.66 3.31 -0.76
CA LEU A 84 8.78 3.66 0.37
C LEU A 84 7.31 3.70 -0.10
N ALA A 85 7.01 4.46 -1.15
CA ALA A 85 5.66 4.57 -1.69
C ALA A 85 5.08 3.21 -2.14
N ALA A 86 5.91 2.28 -2.65
CA ALA A 86 5.47 0.95 -3.04
C ALA A 86 5.17 0.04 -1.83
N LEU A 87 5.94 0.18 -0.76
CA LEU A 87 5.82 -0.66 0.44
C LEU A 87 4.76 -0.16 1.43
N THR A 88 4.36 1.11 1.34
CA THR A 88 3.32 1.71 2.18
C THR A 88 1.99 1.90 1.46
N ARG A 89 1.86 1.44 0.21
CA ARG A 89 0.59 1.50 -0.52
C ARG A 89 -0.42 0.48 0.01
N LYS A 90 -1.70 0.74 -0.23
CA LYS A 90 -2.82 -0.10 0.26
C LYS A 90 -2.70 -1.57 -0.15
N GLU A 91 -2.16 -1.87 -1.34
CA GLU A 91 -1.98 -3.25 -1.79
C GLU A 91 -0.97 -4.03 -0.92
N ALA A 92 0.15 -3.41 -0.55
CA ALA A 92 1.16 -4.02 0.31
C ALA A 92 0.62 -4.24 1.74
N LEU A 93 -0.09 -3.26 2.28
CA LEU A 93 -0.76 -3.35 3.57
C LEU A 93 -1.84 -4.44 3.57
N ALA A 94 -2.65 -4.53 2.51
CA ALA A 94 -3.67 -5.57 2.36
C ALA A 94 -3.06 -6.97 2.25
N GLU A 95 -1.91 -7.12 1.59
CA GLU A 95 -1.15 -8.37 1.53
C GLU A 95 -0.73 -8.83 2.93
N VAL A 96 -0.10 -7.94 3.70
CA VAL A 96 0.30 -8.22 5.10
C VAL A 96 -0.90 -8.49 5.99
N GLY A 97 -1.95 -7.66 5.90
CA GLY A 97 -3.17 -7.84 6.69
C GLY A 97 -3.91 -9.15 6.37
N THR A 98 -3.88 -9.58 5.11
CA THR A 98 -4.44 -10.87 4.69
C THR A 98 -3.60 -12.05 5.22
N ALA A 99 -2.28 -11.95 5.16
CA ALA A 99 -1.38 -12.96 5.73
C ALA A 99 -1.54 -13.15 7.24
N LEU A 100 -1.98 -12.10 7.94
CA LEU A 100 -2.30 -12.10 9.37
C LEU A 100 -3.77 -12.46 9.66
N ASP A 101 -4.57 -12.74 8.64
CA ASP A 101 -6.02 -12.99 8.74
C ASP A 101 -6.80 -11.89 9.48
N LEU A 102 -6.37 -10.61 9.33
CA LEU A 102 -7.00 -9.48 10.02
C LEU A 102 -8.49 -9.36 9.70
N GLY A 103 -8.90 -9.70 8.48
CA GLY A 103 -10.29 -9.64 8.05
C GLY A 103 -11.25 -10.44 8.94
N ARG A 104 -10.81 -11.59 9.48
CA ARG A 104 -11.59 -12.42 10.40
C ARG A 104 -11.91 -11.69 11.71
N HIS A 105 -10.99 -10.84 12.17
CA HIS A 105 -11.09 -10.14 13.44
C HIS A 105 -11.79 -8.77 13.33
N LEU A 106 -12.04 -8.28 12.11
CA LEU A 106 -12.68 -6.98 11.89
C LEU A 106 -14.10 -6.94 12.45
N GLN A 107 -14.36 -5.91 13.24
CA GLN A 107 -15.70 -5.55 13.72
C GLN A 107 -16.28 -4.50 12.77
N MET A 108 -17.42 -4.81 12.17
CA MET A 108 -18.11 -3.93 11.22
C MET A 108 -19.62 -4.15 11.32
N SER A 109 -20.41 -3.24 10.75
CA SER A 109 -21.84 -3.42 10.66
C SER A 109 -22.19 -4.70 9.89
N ARG A 110 -23.36 -5.27 10.17
CA ARG A 110 -23.83 -6.47 9.45
C ARG A 110 -23.92 -6.22 7.94
N SER A 111 -24.40 -5.05 7.54
CA SER A 111 -24.49 -4.68 6.12
C SER A 111 -23.14 -4.70 5.44
N GLU A 112 -22.10 -4.18 6.09
CA GLU A 112 -20.74 -4.16 5.56
C GLU A 112 -20.14 -5.58 5.47
N ALA A 113 -20.37 -6.40 6.50
CA ALA A 113 -19.93 -7.78 6.52
C ALA A 113 -20.60 -8.62 5.40
N ASP A 114 -21.91 -8.44 5.19
CA ASP A 114 -22.69 -9.15 4.17
C ASP A 114 -22.27 -8.77 2.72
N THR A 115 -21.72 -7.57 2.53
CA THR A 115 -21.17 -7.10 1.24
C THR A 115 -19.70 -7.46 1.01
N GLY A 116 -19.09 -8.25 1.89
CA GLY A 116 -17.72 -8.73 1.75
C GLY A 116 -16.67 -7.81 2.35
N GLY A 117 -17.05 -6.91 3.25
CA GLY A 117 -16.14 -5.95 3.89
C GLY A 117 -14.92 -6.61 4.56
N ARG A 118 -15.09 -7.80 5.15
CA ARG A 118 -13.99 -8.55 5.79
C ARG A 118 -12.85 -8.94 4.86
N SER A 119 -13.12 -9.10 3.58
CA SER A 119 -12.14 -9.41 2.54
C SER A 119 -11.84 -8.22 1.62
N HIS A 120 -12.41 -7.05 1.92
CA HIS A 120 -12.17 -5.85 1.12
C HIS A 120 -10.75 -5.33 1.36
N PRO A 121 -9.89 -5.26 0.32
CA PRO A 121 -8.47 -4.94 0.49
C PRO A 121 -8.23 -3.60 1.20
N GLY A 122 -9.06 -2.58 0.94
CA GLY A 122 -8.96 -1.27 1.60
C GLY A 122 -9.19 -1.37 3.11
N MET A 123 -10.24 -2.09 3.54
CA MET A 123 -10.54 -2.24 4.97
C MET A 123 -9.48 -3.05 5.71
N VAL A 124 -8.92 -4.07 5.05
CA VAL A 124 -7.82 -4.86 5.61
C VAL A 124 -6.55 -4.03 5.72
N ALA A 125 -6.27 -3.16 4.75
CA ALA A 125 -5.15 -2.24 4.78
C ALA A 125 -5.28 -1.22 5.92
N ASP A 126 -6.44 -0.55 6.01
CA ASP A 126 -6.72 0.45 7.04
C ASP A 126 -6.62 -0.16 8.46
N ALA A 127 -7.11 -1.41 8.64
CA ALA A 127 -6.94 -2.16 9.89
C ALA A 127 -5.47 -2.53 10.17
N CYS A 128 -4.68 -2.85 9.16
CA CYS A 128 -3.26 -3.14 9.32
C CYS A 128 -2.50 -1.91 9.84
N GLU A 129 -2.76 -0.73 9.29
CA GLU A 129 -2.21 0.52 9.80
C GLU A 129 -2.67 0.80 11.23
N ALA A 130 -3.97 0.61 11.51
CA ALA A 130 -4.50 0.80 12.86
C ALA A 130 -3.85 -0.14 13.90
N VAL A 131 -3.61 -1.39 13.55
CA VAL A 131 -2.87 -2.36 14.40
C VAL A 131 -1.45 -1.87 14.67
N ILE A 132 -0.75 -1.31 13.67
CA ILE A 132 0.58 -0.71 13.87
C ILE A 132 0.48 0.47 14.85
N GLY A 133 -0.52 1.31 14.71
CA GLY A 133 -0.79 2.41 15.65
C GLY A 133 -1.05 1.93 17.08
N ALA A 134 -1.82 0.85 17.24
CA ALA A 134 -2.10 0.23 18.52
C ALA A 134 -0.83 -0.36 19.18
N LEU A 135 -0.01 -1.09 18.41
CA LEU A 135 1.28 -1.61 18.86
C LEU A 135 2.21 -0.48 19.34
N TYR A 136 2.27 0.60 18.57
CA TYR A 136 3.06 1.77 18.93
C TYR A 136 2.58 2.43 20.22
N LEU A 137 1.29 2.64 20.40
CA LEU A 137 0.76 3.27 21.60
C LEU A 137 0.92 2.39 22.83
N ASP A 138 0.82 1.07 22.69
CA ASP A 138 0.91 0.13 23.82
C ASP A 138 2.35 -0.22 24.18
N GLY A 139 3.20 -0.49 23.17
CA GLY A 139 4.55 -1.02 23.35
C GLY A 139 5.68 -0.09 22.95
N GLY A 140 5.36 1.10 22.36
CA GLY A 140 6.36 2.02 21.86
C GLY A 140 6.88 1.66 20.46
N LEU A 141 7.84 2.46 19.99
CA LEU A 141 8.41 2.29 18.66
C LEU A 141 9.09 0.94 18.47
N ASP A 142 9.78 0.43 19.46
CA ASP A 142 10.52 -0.83 19.36
C ASP A 142 9.59 -2.02 19.06
N VAL A 143 8.44 -2.09 19.71
CA VAL A 143 7.43 -3.14 19.47
C VAL A 143 6.84 -3.02 18.07
N ALA A 144 6.43 -1.82 17.67
CA ALA A 144 5.91 -1.57 16.34
C ALA A 144 6.97 -1.87 15.26
N ALA A 145 8.22 -1.46 15.47
CA ALA A 145 9.30 -1.70 14.53
C ALA A 145 9.62 -3.21 14.39
N GLN A 146 9.62 -3.98 15.47
CA GLN A 146 9.79 -5.43 15.39
C GLN A 146 8.71 -6.09 14.54
N PHE A 147 7.45 -5.69 14.74
CA PHE A 147 6.34 -6.18 13.95
C PHE A 147 6.50 -5.81 12.46
N ILE A 148 6.77 -4.54 12.15
CA ILE A 148 6.94 -4.05 10.78
C ILE A 148 8.12 -4.75 10.11
N ARG A 149 9.29 -4.81 10.74
CA ARG A 149 10.48 -5.48 10.20
C ARG A 149 10.19 -6.94 9.87
N ARG A 150 9.49 -7.66 10.73
CA ARG A 150 9.13 -9.07 10.50
C ARG A 150 8.22 -9.23 9.28
N CYS A 151 7.20 -8.37 9.14
CA CYS A 151 6.19 -8.50 8.08
C CYS A 151 6.66 -7.94 6.72
N TRP A 152 7.47 -6.88 6.72
CA TRP A 152 7.91 -6.21 5.48
C TRP A 152 9.28 -6.66 4.95
N ALA A 153 10.11 -7.33 5.75
CA ALA A 153 11.40 -7.82 5.28
C ALA A 153 11.32 -8.67 3.99
N PRO A 154 10.35 -9.59 3.83
CA PRO A 154 10.18 -10.35 2.59
C PRO A 154 9.84 -9.44 1.39
N LEU A 155 9.04 -8.41 1.59
CA LEU A 155 8.61 -7.48 0.54
C LEU A 155 9.77 -6.57 0.07
N ILE A 156 10.65 -6.16 0.97
CA ILE A 156 11.83 -5.36 0.64
C ILE A 156 12.80 -6.15 -0.23
N GLY A 157 12.95 -7.45 0.02
CA GLY A 157 13.86 -8.33 -0.74
C GLY A 157 13.32 -8.79 -2.09
N ALA A 158 12.02 -8.65 -2.34
CA ALA A 158 11.38 -9.19 -3.54
C ALA A 158 11.81 -8.47 -4.84
N ASP A 159 12.08 -7.15 -4.78
CA ASP A 159 12.47 -6.35 -5.94
C ASP A 159 13.88 -5.79 -5.80
N SER A 160 14.82 -6.33 -6.57
CA SER A 160 16.21 -5.84 -6.66
C SER A 160 16.31 -4.42 -7.22
N ASN A 161 15.35 -3.99 -8.03
CA ASN A 161 15.28 -2.65 -8.59
C ASN A 161 14.17 -1.81 -7.96
N PRO A 162 14.41 -0.51 -7.68
CA PRO A 162 13.36 0.36 -7.19
C PRO A 162 12.19 0.40 -8.20
N PRO A 163 10.94 0.36 -7.73
CA PRO A 163 9.79 0.52 -8.61
C PRO A 163 9.95 1.81 -9.41
N GLN A 164 10.06 1.71 -10.72
CA GLN A 164 10.17 2.87 -11.59
C GLN A 164 8.79 3.20 -12.16
N ASP A 165 8.35 4.43 -11.94
CA ASP A 165 7.31 5.02 -12.77
C ASP A 165 7.86 5.13 -14.18
N ALA A 166 7.28 4.37 -15.11
CA ALA A 166 7.85 4.24 -16.45
C ALA A 166 7.88 5.58 -17.20
N LYS A 167 6.92 6.48 -16.93
CA LYS A 167 6.92 7.84 -17.51
C LYS A 167 8.10 8.65 -17.01
N THR A 168 8.35 8.62 -15.69
CA THR A 168 9.49 9.31 -15.07
C THR A 168 10.80 8.74 -15.59
N ALA A 169 10.93 7.42 -15.66
CA ALA A 169 12.13 6.75 -16.16
C ALA A 169 12.41 7.06 -17.63
N LEU A 170 11.37 7.14 -18.47
CA LEU A 170 11.50 7.52 -19.87
C LEU A 170 11.89 9.00 -20.01
N GLN A 171 11.34 9.87 -19.16
CA GLN A 171 11.71 11.28 -19.11
C GLN A 171 13.18 11.46 -18.70
N GLU A 172 13.64 10.80 -17.64
CA GLU A 172 15.03 10.81 -17.20
C GLU A 172 15.97 10.28 -18.30
N TRP A 173 15.55 9.21 -19.00
CA TRP A 173 16.30 8.65 -20.11
C TRP A 173 16.46 9.64 -21.27
N ALA A 174 15.41 10.37 -21.64
CA ALA A 174 15.43 11.38 -22.68
C ALA A 174 16.29 12.58 -22.26
N GLN A 175 16.10 13.10 -21.05
CA GLN A 175 16.87 14.23 -20.53
C GLN A 175 18.38 13.92 -20.44
N ALA A 176 18.75 12.72 -20.00
CA ALA A 176 20.15 12.30 -19.93
C ALA A 176 20.84 12.28 -21.31
N ARG A 177 20.07 12.30 -22.41
CA ARG A 177 20.55 12.34 -23.80
C ARG A 177 20.35 13.70 -24.47
N GLY A 178 19.87 14.68 -23.73
CA GLY A 178 19.57 16.02 -24.28
C GLY A 178 18.38 16.04 -25.22
N LEU A 179 17.52 15.01 -25.19
CA LEU A 179 16.34 14.90 -26.02
C LEU A 179 15.15 15.66 -25.41
N PRO A 180 14.18 16.11 -26.24
CA PRO A 180 12.93 16.66 -25.75
C PRO A 180 12.16 15.68 -24.86
N LEU A 181 11.27 16.22 -24.00
CA LEU A 181 10.42 15.40 -23.13
C LEU A 181 9.52 14.47 -23.95
N PRO A 182 9.22 13.25 -23.44
CA PRO A 182 8.30 12.33 -24.10
C PRO A 182 6.92 12.96 -24.32
N ALA A 183 6.40 12.87 -25.52
CA ALA A 183 5.05 13.37 -25.88
C ALA A 183 4.04 12.23 -25.92
N TYR A 184 2.90 12.40 -25.26
CA TYR A 184 1.83 11.40 -25.18
C TYR A 184 0.61 11.86 -25.96
N ARG A 185 0.02 10.94 -26.74
CA ARG A 185 -1.20 11.20 -27.54
C ARG A 185 -2.19 10.05 -27.36
N VAL A 186 -3.43 10.40 -27.03
CA VAL A 186 -4.53 9.42 -27.03
C VAL A 186 -4.83 9.06 -28.50
N LEU A 187 -4.73 7.76 -28.80
CA LEU A 187 -5.08 7.22 -30.13
C LEU A 187 -6.54 6.84 -30.20
N ASP A 188 -7.06 6.21 -29.14
CA ASP A 188 -8.41 5.67 -29.11
C ASP A 188 -8.91 5.54 -27.67
N THR A 189 -10.24 5.50 -27.54
CA THR A 189 -10.93 5.21 -26.28
C THR A 189 -12.06 4.25 -26.59
N GLN A 190 -11.99 3.02 -26.10
CA GLN A 190 -12.94 1.94 -26.34
C GLN A 190 -13.67 1.54 -25.05
N GLY A 191 -14.85 0.92 -25.21
CA GLY A 191 -15.63 0.39 -24.09
C GLY A 191 -16.68 1.37 -23.55
N PRO A 192 -17.52 0.89 -22.62
CA PRO A 192 -18.59 1.70 -22.04
C PRO A 192 -18.03 2.77 -21.11
N ALA A 193 -18.78 3.85 -20.88
CA ALA A 193 -18.37 5.01 -20.08
C ALA A 193 -17.92 4.66 -18.65
N HIS A 194 -18.44 3.57 -18.08
CA HIS A 194 -18.09 3.10 -16.73
C HIS A 194 -16.88 2.14 -16.69
N SER A 195 -16.39 1.71 -17.88
CA SER A 195 -15.20 0.85 -18.01
C SER A 195 -14.44 1.14 -19.30
N PRO A 196 -13.92 2.38 -19.48
CA PRO A 196 -13.20 2.76 -20.69
C PRO A 196 -11.83 2.07 -20.74
N VAL A 197 -11.37 1.78 -21.96
CA VAL A 197 -9.99 1.36 -22.24
C VAL A 197 -9.37 2.41 -23.16
N PHE A 198 -8.32 3.04 -22.69
CA PHE A 198 -7.55 4.03 -23.44
C PHE A 198 -6.39 3.36 -24.17
N ALA A 199 -6.17 3.74 -25.43
CA ALA A 199 -4.96 3.46 -26.18
C ALA A 199 -4.16 4.76 -26.32
N ILE A 200 -2.91 4.78 -25.86
CA ILE A 200 -2.04 5.96 -25.84
C ILE A 200 -0.73 5.63 -26.53
N GLU A 201 -0.28 6.53 -27.38
CA GLU A 201 1.05 6.50 -27.99
C GLU A 201 1.97 7.43 -27.25
N VAL A 202 3.23 6.99 -27.04
CA VAL A 202 4.33 7.83 -26.59
C VAL A 202 5.36 7.99 -27.70
N ARG A 203 5.91 9.19 -27.85
CA ARG A 203 6.98 9.54 -28.80
C ARG A 203 8.13 10.20 -28.09
N VAL A 204 9.33 9.79 -28.44
CA VAL A 204 10.58 10.47 -28.11
C VAL A 204 11.37 10.62 -29.41
N GLU A 205 12.03 11.75 -29.58
CA GLU A 205 12.84 12.01 -30.74
C GLU A 205 13.94 10.95 -30.91
N GLY A 206 14.12 10.42 -32.12
CA GLY A 206 15.11 9.40 -32.40
C GLY A 206 14.74 7.97 -31.99
N ALA A 207 13.51 7.74 -31.50
CA ALA A 207 13.01 6.42 -31.15
C ALA A 207 11.70 6.10 -31.88
N GLU A 208 11.48 4.82 -32.21
CA GLU A 208 10.20 4.36 -32.76
C GLU A 208 9.10 4.53 -31.72
N PRO A 209 7.92 5.10 -32.06
CA PRO A 209 6.82 5.28 -31.14
C PRO A 209 6.34 3.97 -30.53
N ALA A 210 5.93 3.99 -29.27
CA ALA A 210 5.32 2.84 -28.61
C ALA A 210 3.89 3.15 -28.13
N THR A 211 3.08 2.11 -28.04
CA THR A 211 1.69 2.23 -27.59
C THR A 211 1.45 1.42 -26.31
N GLY A 212 0.54 1.92 -25.48
CA GLY A 212 0.06 1.23 -24.28
C GLY A 212 -1.45 1.34 -24.15
N ARG A 213 -2.05 0.40 -23.43
CA ARG A 213 -3.49 0.35 -23.16
C ARG A 213 -3.74 0.30 -21.66
N GLY A 214 -4.84 0.89 -21.20
CA GLY A 214 -5.17 0.88 -19.77
C GLY A 214 -6.59 1.34 -19.49
N ARG A 215 -7.10 0.96 -18.32
CA ARG A 215 -8.44 1.37 -17.85
C ARG A 215 -8.51 2.85 -17.42
N SER A 216 -7.39 3.53 -17.40
CA SER A 216 -7.28 4.98 -17.23
C SER A 216 -6.21 5.52 -18.16
N LYS A 217 -6.27 6.83 -18.49
CA LYS A 217 -5.22 7.49 -19.28
C LYS A 217 -3.85 7.29 -18.66
N ARG A 218 -3.74 7.46 -17.33
CA ARG A 218 -2.49 7.27 -16.58
C ARG A 218 -1.93 5.85 -16.74
N ALA A 219 -2.78 4.83 -16.63
CA ALA A 219 -2.34 3.44 -16.80
C ALA A 219 -1.85 3.17 -18.23
N ALA A 220 -2.55 3.67 -19.24
CA ALA A 220 -2.14 3.52 -20.63
C ALA A 220 -0.84 4.27 -20.96
N GLU A 221 -0.64 5.47 -20.40
CA GLU A 221 0.60 6.23 -20.53
C GLU A 221 1.79 5.51 -19.89
N GLN A 222 1.59 4.89 -18.72
CA GLN A 222 2.61 4.10 -18.03
C GLN A 222 3.03 2.89 -18.85
N GLU A 223 2.07 2.16 -19.43
CA GLU A 223 2.36 1.00 -20.28
C GLU A 223 3.07 1.40 -21.55
N ALA A 224 2.64 2.49 -22.23
CA ALA A 224 3.33 3.02 -23.39
C ALA A 224 4.78 3.41 -23.09
N ALA A 225 5.00 4.11 -21.96
CA ALA A 225 6.33 4.50 -21.53
C ALA A 225 7.21 3.30 -21.20
N ALA A 226 6.68 2.28 -20.52
CA ALA A 226 7.39 1.05 -20.20
C ALA A 226 7.84 0.31 -21.47
N THR A 227 6.93 0.21 -22.45
CA THR A 227 7.19 -0.41 -23.74
C THR A 227 8.33 0.30 -24.49
N LEU A 228 8.26 1.63 -24.58
CA LEU A 228 9.29 2.42 -25.25
C LEU A 228 10.63 2.33 -24.51
N LEU A 229 10.62 2.45 -23.18
CA LEU A 229 11.82 2.39 -22.36
C LEU A 229 12.55 1.05 -22.51
N LYS A 230 11.79 -0.06 -22.57
CA LYS A 230 12.34 -1.39 -22.84
C LYS A 230 12.99 -1.45 -24.22
N ALA A 231 12.36 -0.92 -25.26
CA ALA A 231 12.89 -0.90 -26.61
C ALA A 231 14.18 -0.10 -26.72
N VAL A 232 14.24 1.12 -26.15
CA VAL A 232 15.42 1.99 -26.24
C VAL A 232 16.59 1.53 -25.36
N ARG A 233 16.32 0.75 -24.30
CA ARG A 233 17.36 0.13 -23.48
C ARG A 233 17.96 -1.13 -24.13
N SER A 234 17.17 -1.87 -24.90
CA SER A 234 17.66 -3.05 -25.63
C SER A 234 18.43 -2.71 -26.89
N THR A 235 18.34 -1.47 -27.39
CA THR A 235 19.03 -0.99 -28.62
C THR A 235 20.30 -0.20 -28.25
N ALA A 236 20.58 0.04 -26.97
CA ALA A 236 21.84 0.64 -26.53
C ALA A 236 22.98 -0.39 -26.63
N PRO A 237 24.12 -0.08 -27.30
CA PRO A 237 25.25 -0.97 -27.47
C PRO A 237 25.95 -1.27 -26.14
#